data_f442645774eb936eaba0bfa0fde4cc77
#
_entry.id   f442645774eb936eaba0bfa0fde4cc77
#
_cell.length_a   1.000
_cell.length_b   1.000
_cell.length_c   1.000
_cell.angle_alpha   90.00
_cell.angle_beta   90.00
_cell.angle_gamma   90.00
#
_symmetry.space_group_name_H-M   'P 1'
#
loop_
_entity.id
_entity.type
_entity.pdbx_description
1 polymer ?
#
loop_
_entity_poly.entity_id
_entity_poly.type
_entity_poly.pdbx_seq_one_letter_code
_entity_poly.pdbx_strand_id
1 'polypeptide(L)' 'AAPDPLEGISPREREVFALLLDGLPNKLIAQRLGISEKTVKTHLTNIFRRIDVTDRVQAVLWAERQDLRQDLSP' A
#
# COMPACT_ATOMS: atom_id res chain seq x y z
N ALA A 1 -6.78 15.85 15.71
CA ALA A 1 -5.83 14.98 15.01
C ALA A 1 -6.01 15.12 13.51
N ALA A 2 -4.94 14.96 12.76
CA ALA A 2 -4.99 15.02 11.31
C ALA A 2 -5.82 13.85 10.75
N PRO A 3 -6.57 14.04 9.65
CA PRO A 3 -7.28 12.94 9.02
C PRO A 3 -6.30 11.86 8.58
N ASP A 4 -6.74 10.60 8.65
CA ASP A 4 -5.95 9.47 8.15
C ASP A 4 -6.00 9.49 6.61
N PRO A 5 -4.86 9.68 5.92
CA PRO A 5 -4.86 9.70 4.45
C PRO A 5 -5.32 8.39 3.82
N LEU A 6 -5.29 7.29 4.58
CA LEU A 6 -5.73 5.97 4.12
C LEU A 6 -7.11 5.61 4.65
N GLU A 7 -7.88 6.57 5.11
CA GLU A 7 -9.24 6.31 5.59
C GLU A 7 -10.05 5.66 4.46
N GLY A 8 -10.76 4.59 4.79
CA GLY A 8 -11.55 3.84 3.82
C GLY A 8 -10.80 2.69 3.16
N ILE A 9 -9.51 2.54 3.43
CA ILE A 9 -8.73 1.40 2.94
C ILE A 9 -8.81 0.29 3.97
N SER A 10 -9.07 -0.94 3.51
CA SER A 10 -9.24 -2.09 4.40
C SER A 10 -7.93 -2.42 5.13
N PRO A 11 -8.01 -3.14 6.27
CA PRO A 11 -6.80 -3.59 6.97
C PRO A 11 -5.87 -4.41 6.08
N ARG A 12 -6.42 -5.29 5.23
CA ARG A 12 -5.59 -6.10 4.33
C ARG A 12 -4.90 -5.23 3.29
N GLU A 13 -5.59 -4.23 2.75
CA GLU A 13 -4.99 -3.30 1.81
C GLU A 13 -3.88 -2.48 2.47
N ARG A 14 -4.05 -2.10 3.73
CA ARG A 14 -2.98 -1.42 4.48
C ARG A 14 -1.76 -2.31 4.63
N GLU A 15 -1.95 -3.60 4.89
CA GLU A 15 -0.84 -4.55 4.97
C GLU A 15 -0.09 -4.65 3.64
N VAL A 16 -0.83 -4.74 2.53
CA VAL A 16 -0.23 -4.78 1.20
C VAL A 16 0.56 -3.49 0.95
N PHE A 17 -0.01 -2.35 1.26
CA PHE A 17 0.64 -1.06 1.03
C PHE A 17 1.90 -0.91 1.87
N ALA A 18 1.87 -1.34 3.14
CA ALA A 18 3.04 -1.28 4.00
C ALA A 18 4.21 -2.07 3.41
N LEU A 19 3.93 -3.28 2.90
CA LEU A 19 4.96 -4.11 2.30
C LEU A 19 5.49 -3.51 0.98
N LEU A 20 4.62 -2.87 0.22
CA LEU A 20 5.04 -2.14 -0.98
C LEU A 20 6.01 -1.02 -0.60
N LEU A 21 5.70 -0.27 0.44
CA LEU A 21 6.55 0.84 0.90
C LEU A 21 7.88 0.34 1.44
N ASP A 22 7.92 -0.90 1.94
CA ASP A 22 9.16 -1.53 2.37
C ASP A 22 9.99 -2.04 1.18
N GLY A 23 9.49 -1.88 -0.05
CA GLY A 23 10.23 -2.23 -1.24
C GLY A 23 10.00 -3.64 -1.76
N LEU A 24 9.04 -4.38 -1.20
CA LEU A 24 8.79 -5.74 -1.66
C LEU A 24 8.07 -5.75 -3.01
N PRO A 25 8.54 -6.58 -3.97
CA PRO A 25 7.78 -6.80 -5.20
C PRO A 25 6.50 -7.60 -4.91
N ASN A 26 5.54 -7.54 -5.83
CA ASN A 26 4.24 -8.17 -5.65
C ASN A 26 4.35 -9.66 -5.30
N LYS A 27 5.29 -10.37 -5.90
CA LYS A 27 5.49 -11.78 -5.62
C LYS A 27 5.79 -12.02 -4.14
N LEU A 28 6.67 -11.21 -3.57
CA LEU A 28 7.03 -11.36 -2.16
C LEU A 28 5.92 -10.88 -1.22
N ILE A 29 5.18 -9.86 -1.62
CA ILE A 29 4.00 -9.45 -0.86
C ILE A 29 3.00 -10.61 -0.79
N ALA A 30 2.74 -11.23 -1.95
CA ALA A 30 1.82 -12.37 -2.03
C ALA A 30 2.27 -13.51 -1.12
N GLN A 31 3.56 -13.86 -1.15
CA GLN A 31 4.09 -14.91 -0.31
C GLN A 31 3.99 -14.56 1.17
N ARG A 32 4.31 -13.32 1.54
CA ARG A 32 4.28 -12.87 2.91
C ARG A 32 2.86 -12.94 3.50
N LEU A 33 1.86 -12.61 2.70
CA LEU A 33 0.48 -12.55 3.16
C LEU A 33 -0.32 -13.83 2.86
N GLY A 34 0.26 -14.79 2.14
CA GLY A 34 -0.43 -16.03 1.79
C GLY A 34 -1.57 -15.82 0.80
N ILE A 35 -1.41 -14.89 -0.13
CA ILE A 35 -2.40 -14.60 -1.16
C ILE A 35 -1.73 -14.68 -2.53
N SER A 36 -2.53 -14.63 -3.60
CA SER A 36 -1.98 -14.67 -4.97
C SER A 36 -1.45 -13.31 -5.38
N GLU A 37 -0.53 -13.30 -6.36
CA GLU A 37 -0.06 -12.03 -6.93
C GLU A 37 -1.20 -11.26 -7.58
N LYS A 38 -2.17 -11.98 -8.16
CA LYS A 38 -3.35 -11.35 -8.74
C LYS A 38 -4.13 -10.58 -7.68
N THR A 39 -4.28 -11.16 -6.50
CA THR A 39 -4.95 -10.51 -5.39
C THR A 39 -4.17 -9.28 -4.91
N VAL A 40 -2.83 -9.38 -4.87
CA VAL A 40 -2.00 -8.22 -4.54
C VAL A 40 -2.24 -7.09 -5.54
N LYS A 41 -2.25 -7.41 -6.84
CA LYS A 41 -2.50 -6.40 -7.88
C LYS A 41 -3.86 -5.74 -7.72
N THR A 42 -4.88 -6.53 -7.38
CA THR A 42 -6.23 -5.99 -7.14
C THR A 42 -6.22 -5.01 -5.98
N HIS A 43 -5.57 -5.39 -4.87
CA HIS A 43 -5.47 -4.49 -3.73
C HIS A 43 -4.72 -3.20 -4.10
N LEU A 44 -3.62 -3.31 -4.85
CA LEU A 44 -2.85 -2.14 -5.24
C LEU A 44 -3.64 -1.24 -6.18
N THR A 45 -4.39 -1.81 -7.11
CA THR A 45 -5.25 -1.03 -8.00
C THR A 45 -6.24 -0.19 -7.19
N ASN A 46 -6.87 -0.81 -6.19
CA ASN A 46 -7.83 -0.10 -5.33
C ASN A 46 -7.15 1.00 -4.52
N ILE A 47 -5.96 0.70 -3.97
CA ILE A 47 -5.20 1.68 -3.19
C ILE A 47 -4.79 2.85 -4.08
N PHE A 48 -4.22 2.57 -5.25
CA PHE A 48 -3.74 3.61 -6.17
C PHE A 48 -4.88 4.53 -6.60
N ARG A 49 -6.04 3.94 -6.87
CA ARG A 49 -7.23 4.74 -7.22
C ARG A 49 -7.64 5.63 -6.07
N ARG A 50 -7.58 5.10 -4.84
CA ARG A 50 -7.99 5.84 -3.65
C ARG A 50 -7.11 7.05 -3.38
N ILE A 51 -5.80 6.91 -3.58
CA ILE A 51 -4.84 7.99 -3.32
C ILE A 51 -4.47 8.77 -4.59
N ASP A 52 -5.12 8.44 -5.72
CA ASP A 52 -4.97 9.15 -6.99
C ASP A 52 -3.54 9.12 -7.50
N VAL A 53 -2.95 7.93 -7.55
CA VAL A 53 -1.65 7.70 -8.17
C VAL A 53 -1.80 6.61 -9.23
N THR A 54 -0.83 6.53 -10.15
CA THR A 54 -0.92 5.62 -11.28
C THR A 54 0.07 4.47 -11.23
N ASP A 55 1.10 4.56 -10.41
CA ASP A 55 2.11 3.50 -10.33
C ASP A 55 2.77 3.47 -8.97
N ARG A 56 3.61 2.45 -8.79
CA ARG A 56 4.32 2.18 -7.53
C ARG A 56 5.22 3.34 -7.10
N VAL A 57 5.94 3.94 -8.05
CA VAL A 57 6.86 5.04 -7.74
C VAL A 57 6.08 6.23 -7.18
N GLN A 58 4.97 6.57 -7.85
CA GLN A 58 4.12 7.67 -7.37
C GLN A 58 3.53 7.35 -6.00
N ALA A 59 3.19 6.08 -5.75
CA ALA A 59 2.64 5.68 -4.46
C ALA A 59 3.66 5.88 -3.34
N VAL A 60 4.93 5.52 -3.57
CA VAL A 60 5.99 5.71 -2.59
C VAL A 60 6.20 7.20 -2.31
N LEU A 61 6.26 8.01 -3.38
CA LEU A 61 6.43 9.46 -3.23
C LEU A 61 5.25 10.08 -2.48
N TRP A 62 4.03 9.62 -2.80
CA TRP A 62 2.83 10.08 -2.09
C TRP A 62 2.92 9.78 -0.60
N ALA A 63 3.32 8.53 -0.26
CA ALA A 63 3.42 8.12 1.13
C ALA A 63 4.50 8.91 1.89
N GLU A 64 5.61 9.23 1.24
CA GLU A 64 6.66 10.04 1.85
C GLU A 64 6.15 11.44 2.16
N ARG A 65 5.37 12.03 1.25
CA ARG A 65 4.78 13.35 1.50
C ARG A 65 3.80 13.34 2.66
N GLN A 66 3.14 12.19 2.91
CA GLN A 66 2.21 12.04 4.04
C GLN A 66 2.90 11.55 5.30
N ASP A 67 4.21 11.26 5.23
CA ASP A 67 4.97 10.66 6.32
C ASP A 67 4.33 9.37 6.85
N LEU A 68 3.79 8.56 5.93
CA LEU A 68 3.04 7.35 6.29
C LEU A 68 3.92 6.14 6.55
N ARG A 69 5.15 6.13 6.06
CA ARG A 69 5.99 4.94 6.13
C ARG A 69 6.21 4.49 7.57
N GLN A 70 6.39 5.45 8.47
CA GLN A 70 6.57 5.15 9.89
C GLN A 70 5.28 4.67 10.52
N ASP A 71 4.15 5.24 10.11
CA ASP A 71 2.84 4.90 10.67
C ASP A 71 2.39 3.49 10.26
N LEU A 72 2.86 2.98 9.11
CA LEU A 72 2.48 1.67 8.60
C LEU A 72 3.46 0.56 9.04
N SER A 73 4.66 0.92 9.44
CA SER A 73 5.65 -0.06 9.88
C SER A 73 5.28 -0.62 11.26
N PRO A 74 5.42 -1.94 11.46
CA PRO A 74 5.12 -2.54 12.76
C PRO A 74 6.08 -2.07 13.86
#